data_1f910ed5f9cf814b3b6a1b50cd6adcbf
#
_entry.id   1f910ed5f9cf814b3b6a1b50cd6adcbf
#
_cell.length_a   1.000
_cell.length_b   1.000
_cell.length_c   1.000
_cell.angle_alpha   90.00
_cell.angle_beta   90.00
_cell.angle_gamma   90.00
#
_symmetry.space_group_name_H-M   'P 1'
#
loop_
_entity.id
_entity.type
_entity.pdbx_description
1 polymer ?
#
loop_
_entity_poly.entity_id
_entity_poly.type
_entity_poly.pdbx_seq_one_letter_code
_entity_poly.pdbx_strand_id
1 'polypeptide(L)'
;MVPATALCACGIAFFMRAIRAASQGGIEIGFHAEEALFMAAQTAMGAAKLLLEEKAHPEREVDKVTTPQGCTIVGLNQMEHNGFSSSLIKGIVTSAEKAKTLYNH
;
A
#
# COMPACT_ATOMS: atom_id res chain seq x y z
N MET A 1 13.39 7.32 -16.82
CA MET A 1 12.07 8.01 -16.97
C MET A 1 10.91 7.06 -16.83
N VAL A 2 10.83 6.02 -17.69
CA VAL A 2 9.71 5.07 -17.64
C VAL A 2 9.57 4.36 -16.30
N PRO A 3 10.65 3.82 -15.67
CA PRO A 3 10.52 3.19 -14.35
C PRO A 3 10.01 4.15 -13.28
N ALA A 4 10.49 5.39 -13.28
CA ALA A 4 10.04 6.38 -12.31
C ALA A 4 8.58 6.76 -12.56
N THR A 5 8.12 6.82 -13.82
CA THR A 5 6.73 7.08 -14.15
C THR A 5 5.82 6.00 -13.56
N ALA A 6 6.20 4.74 -13.73
CA ALA A 6 5.40 3.63 -13.19
C ALA A 6 5.37 3.64 -11.66
N LEU A 7 6.53 3.77 -11.04
CA LEU A 7 6.61 3.70 -9.58
C LEU A 7 6.03 4.94 -8.90
N CYS A 8 6.33 6.12 -9.42
CA CYS A 8 5.96 7.37 -8.75
C CYS A 8 4.62 7.94 -9.23
N ALA A 9 4.44 8.09 -10.55
CA ALA A 9 3.22 8.69 -11.06
C ALA A 9 2.03 7.72 -11.02
N CYS A 10 2.20 6.52 -11.54
CA CYS A 10 1.15 5.51 -11.48
C CYS A 10 0.98 4.99 -10.06
N GLY A 11 2.09 4.87 -9.33
CA GLY A 11 2.09 4.40 -7.96
C GLY A 11 1.25 5.25 -7.02
N ILE A 12 1.16 6.56 -7.26
CA ILE A 12 0.29 7.42 -6.46
C ILE A 12 -1.14 6.88 -6.46
N ALA A 13 -1.65 6.52 -7.66
CA ALA A 13 -3.01 5.98 -7.77
C ALA A 13 -3.13 4.64 -7.06
N PHE A 14 -2.09 3.80 -7.13
CA PHE A 14 -2.11 2.50 -6.47
C PHE A 14 -2.18 2.65 -4.95
N PHE A 15 -1.38 3.57 -4.40
CA PHE A 15 -1.42 3.84 -2.96
C PHE A 15 -2.72 4.50 -2.54
N MET A 16 -3.28 5.38 -3.38
CA MET A 16 -4.61 5.95 -3.09
C MET A 16 -5.68 4.86 -3.06
N ARG A 17 -5.61 3.90 -4.00
CA ARG A 17 -6.55 2.78 -4.01
C ARG A 17 -6.41 1.93 -2.75
N ALA A 18 -5.18 1.72 -2.28
CA ALA A 18 -4.93 0.99 -1.04
C ALA A 18 -5.54 1.73 0.15
N ILE A 19 -5.38 3.05 0.19
CA ILE A 19 -5.97 3.88 1.26
C ILE A 19 -7.50 3.79 1.19
N ARG A 20 -8.06 3.85 -0.02
CA ARG A 20 -9.51 3.72 -0.20
C ARG A 20 -10.01 2.37 0.30
N ALA A 21 -9.29 1.29 -0.04
CA ALA A 21 -9.64 -0.04 0.42
C ALA A 21 -9.59 -0.12 1.94
N ALA A 22 -8.55 0.48 2.55
CA ALA A 22 -8.43 0.52 4.00
C ALA A 22 -9.60 1.28 4.63
N SER A 23 -10.02 2.39 4.00
CA SER A 23 -11.17 3.14 4.51
C SER A 23 -12.46 2.32 4.43
N GLN A 24 -12.62 1.53 3.36
CA GLN A 24 -13.78 0.64 3.23
C GLN A 24 -13.77 -0.45 4.29
N GLY A 25 -12.59 -0.99 4.61
CA GLY A 25 -12.46 -1.93 5.72
C GLY A 25 -12.84 -1.29 7.05
N GLY A 26 -12.44 -0.02 7.24
CA GLY A 26 -12.81 0.74 8.44
C GLY A 26 -14.32 0.93 8.56
N ILE A 27 -14.99 1.18 7.46
CA ILE A 27 -16.44 1.30 7.43
C ILE A 27 -17.09 -0.03 7.85
N GLU A 28 -16.59 -1.12 7.30
CA GLU A 28 -17.15 -2.44 7.61
C GLU A 28 -17.06 -2.80 9.09
N ILE A 29 -15.98 -2.33 9.76
CA ILE A 29 -15.82 -2.60 11.19
C ILE A 29 -16.45 -1.53 12.10
N GLY A 30 -17.13 -0.54 11.51
CA GLY A 30 -17.99 0.34 12.30
C GLY A 30 -17.69 1.84 12.28
N PHE A 31 -16.70 2.29 11.53
CA PHE A 31 -16.42 3.72 11.43
C PHE A 31 -17.24 4.38 10.33
N HIS A 32 -17.54 5.66 10.50
CA HIS A 32 -18.18 6.43 9.43
C HIS A 32 -17.17 6.71 8.33
N ALA A 33 -17.66 6.95 7.11
CA ALA A 33 -16.81 7.07 5.93
C ALA A 33 -15.71 8.13 6.07
N GLU A 34 -16.05 9.31 6.57
CA GLU A 34 -15.07 10.39 6.72
C GLU A 34 -13.99 10.06 7.74
N GLU A 35 -14.39 9.47 8.87
CA GLU A 35 -13.45 9.04 9.91
C GLU A 35 -12.53 7.94 9.37
N ALA A 36 -13.10 6.97 8.69
CA ALA A 36 -12.34 5.85 8.15
C ALA A 36 -11.29 6.34 7.14
N LEU A 37 -11.67 7.26 6.25
CA LEU A 37 -10.74 7.79 5.26
C LEU A 37 -9.62 8.59 5.92
N PHE A 38 -9.98 9.45 6.89
CA PHE A 38 -8.98 10.24 7.62
C PHE A 38 -7.97 9.32 8.31
N MET A 39 -8.46 8.32 9.05
CA MET A 39 -7.58 7.40 9.77
C MET A 39 -6.71 6.57 8.84
N ALA A 40 -7.28 6.10 7.72
CA ALA A 40 -6.52 5.32 6.75
C ALA A 40 -5.40 6.16 6.12
N ALA A 41 -5.72 7.39 5.72
CA ALA A 41 -4.73 8.28 5.12
C ALA A 41 -3.64 8.66 6.12
N GLN A 42 -4.03 8.97 7.36
CA GLN A 42 -3.08 9.32 8.41
C GLN A 42 -2.15 8.15 8.73
N THR A 43 -2.70 6.94 8.77
CA THR A 43 -1.92 5.72 9.02
C THR A 43 -0.92 5.47 7.91
N ALA A 44 -1.36 5.62 6.66
CA ALA A 44 -0.47 5.43 5.50
C ALA A 44 0.65 6.47 5.49
N MET A 45 0.33 7.72 5.81
CA MET A 45 1.32 8.78 5.90
C MET A 45 2.36 8.47 6.99
N GLY A 46 1.90 8.02 8.15
CA GLY A 46 2.79 7.66 9.25
C GLY A 46 3.71 6.52 8.89
N ALA A 47 3.20 5.49 8.23
CA ALA A 47 4.00 4.36 7.80
C ALA A 47 5.09 4.79 6.81
N ALA A 48 4.73 5.60 5.82
CA ALA A 48 5.68 6.11 4.84
C ALA A 48 6.74 6.98 5.51
N LYS A 49 6.33 7.82 6.45
CA LYS A 49 7.23 8.71 7.16
C LYS A 49 8.26 7.92 7.98
N LEU A 50 7.83 6.85 8.64
CA LEU A 50 8.74 5.99 9.38
C LEU A 50 9.85 5.43 8.49
N LEU A 51 9.48 4.95 7.31
CA LEU A 51 10.47 4.40 6.37
C LEU A 51 11.45 5.46 5.89
N LEU A 52 10.97 6.67 5.63
CA LEU A 52 11.83 7.75 5.15
C LEU A 52 12.77 8.27 6.22
N GLU A 53 12.29 8.44 7.45
CA GLU A 53 13.08 8.97 8.56
C GLU A 53 14.08 7.96 9.11
N GLU A 54 13.62 6.72 9.32
CA GLU A 54 14.46 5.70 9.94
C GLU A 54 15.35 4.99 8.92
N LYS A 55 15.05 5.14 7.64
CA LYS A 55 15.77 4.42 6.56
C LYS A 55 15.81 2.92 6.84
N ALA A 56 14.74 2.42 7.46
CA ALA A 56 14.64 1.03 7.85
C ALA A 56 14.01 0.20 6.73
N HIS A 57 14.26 -1.09 6.77
CA HIS A 57 13.62 -2.01 5.83
C HIS A 57 12.15 -2.16 6.20
N PRO A 58 11.21 -2.10 5.21
CA PRO A 58 9.77 -2.21 5.51
C PRO A 58 9.41 -3.43 6.33
N GLU A 59 10.00 -4.60 6.05
CA GLU A 59 9.68 -5.81 6.80
C GLU A 59 10.12 -5.74 8.26
N ARG A 60 11.20 -5.02 8.54
CA ARG A 60 11.62 -4.80 9.92
C ARG A 60 10.59 -3.99 10.68
N GLU A 61 10.02 -2.96 10.03
CA GLU A 61 8.98 -2.15 10.66
C GLU A 61 7.68 -2.93 10.82
N VAL A 62 7.36 -3.80 9.87
CA VAL A 62 6.23 -4.72 10.00
C VAL A 62 6.41 -5.61 11.23
N ASP A 63 7.61 -6.18 11.39
CA ASP A 63 7.89 -7.05 12.53
C ASP A 63 7.71 -6.34 13.87
N LYS A 64 8.03 -5.05 13.96
CA LYS A 64 7.88 -4.29 15.18
C LYS A 64 6.43 -4.16 15.63
N VAL A 65 5.50 -4.18 14.68
CA VAL A 65 4.07 -4.02 15.00
C VAL A 65 3.30 -5.33 14.95
N THR A 66 3.99 -6.45 14.75
CA THR A 66 3.35 -7.77 14.76
C THR A 66 3.74 -8.53 16.02
N THR A 67 2.74 -9.06 16.70
CA THR A 67 2.95 -9.87 17.91
C THR A 67 2.47 -11.29 17.65
N PRO A 68 3.00 -12.28 18.38
CA PRO A 68 2.53 -13.66 18.22
C PRO A 68 1.02 -13.75 18.39
N GLN A 69 0.34 -14.36 17.42
CA GLN A 69 -1.11 -14.53 17.41
C GLN A 69 -1.89 -13.20 17.43
N GLY A 70 -1.22 -12.08 17.10
CA GLY A 70 -1.85 -10.77 17.11
C GLY A 70 -2.72 -10.51 15.89
N CYS A 71 -3.54 -9.46 15.97
CA CYS A 71 -4.45 -9.11 14.88
C CYS A 71 -3.73 -8.63 13.62
N THR A 72 -2.55 -8.02 13.76
CA THR A 72 -1.79 -7.53 12.62
C THR A 72 -1.33 -8.67 11.72
N ILE A 73 -0.72 -9.70 12.32
CA ILE A 73 -0.20 -10.82 11.51
C ILE A 73 -1.34 -11.60 10.83
N VAL A 74 -2.47 -11.73 11.51
CA VAL A 74 -3.65 -12.40 10.93
C VAL A 74 -4.12 -11.62 9.70
N GLY A 75 -4.20 -10.29 9.79
CA GLY A 75 -4.60 -9.44 8.68
C GLY A 75 -3.61 -9.50 7.52
N LEU A 76 -2.31 -9.41 7.83
CA LEU A 76 -1.26 -9.48 6.81
C LEU A 76 -1.32 -10.79 6.03
N ASN A 77 -1.43 -11.91 6.74
CA ASN A 77 -1.48 -13.22 6.10
C ASN A 77 -2.74 -13.36 5.23
N GLN A 78 -3.87 -12.83 5.69
CA GLN A 78 -5.10 -12.87 4.90
C GLN A 78 -4.92 -12.09 3.59
N MET A 79 -4.30 -10.90 3.65
CA MET A 79 -4.06 -10.10 2.46
C MET A 79 -3.11 -10.82 1.50
N GLU A 80 -2.01 -11.39 2.03
CA GLU A 80 -1.05 -12.10 1.18
C GLU A 80 -1.67 -13.36 0.57
N HIS A 81 -2.55 -14.03 1.29
CA HIS A 81 -3.28 -15.18 0.77
C HIS A 81 -4.07 -14.81 -0.49
N ASN A 82 -4.56 -13.59 -0.54
CA ASN A 82 -5.31 -13.07 -1.67
C ASN A 82 -4.44 -12.30 -2.66
N GLY A 83 -3.13 -12.39 -2.55
CA GLY A 83 -2.19 -11.88 -3.54
C GLY A 83 -1.85 -10.41 -3.44
N PHE A 84 -1.85 -9.84 -2.23
CA PHE A 84 -1.64 -8.41 -2.05
C PHE A 84 -0.31 -7.93 -2.67
N SER A 85 0.81 -8.50 -2.24
CA SER A 85 2.12 -8.07 -2.75
C SER A 85 2.27 -8.37 -4.24
N SER A 86 1.83 -9.54 -4.67
CA SER A 86 1.91 -9.94 -6.07
C SER A 86 1.11 -8.99 -6.97
N SER A 87 -0.08 -8.59 -6.52
CA SER A 87 -0.94 -7.70 -7.27
C SER A 87 -0.30 -6.32 -7.45
N LEU A 88 0.28 -5.80 -6.38
CA LEU A 88 0.94 -4.49 -6.42
C LEU A 88 2.17 -4.52 -7.34
N ILE A 89 2.98 -5.57 -7.22
CA ILE A 89 4.16 -5.75 -8.08
C ILE A 89 3.74 -5.81 -9.54
N LYS A 90 2.76 -6.63 -9.86
CA LYS A 90 2.28 -6.78 -11.24
C LYS A 90 1.69 -5.49 -11.79
N GLY A 91 1.00 -4.73 -10.95
CA GLY A 91 0.44 -3.45 -11.36
C GLY A 91 1.52 -2.47 -11.80
N ILE A 92 2.59 -2.38 -11.01
CA ILE A 92 3.71 -1.49 -11.33
C ILE A 92 4.43 -1.95 -12.60
N VAL A 93 4.70 -3.25 -12.72
CA VAL A 93 5.36 -3.81 -13.90
C VAL A 93 4.53 -3.57 -15.17
N THR A 94 3.22 -3.83 -15.09
CA THR A 94 2.31 -3.63 -16.21
C THR A 94 2.27 -2.16 -16.63
N SER A 95 2.23 -1.25 -15.67
CA SER A 95 2.24 0.19 -15.95
C SER A 95 3.54 0.61 -16.62
N ALA A 96 4.68 0.06 -16.18
CA ALA A 96 5.97 0.35 -16.79
C ALA A 96 6.00 -0.10 -18.24
N GLU A 97 5.48 -1.27 -18.54
CA GLU A 97 5.43 -1.79 -19.89
C GLU A 97 4.52 -0.93 -20.79
N LYS A 98 3.39 -0.51 -20.28
CA LYS A 98 2.47 0.36 -21.02
C LYS A 98 3.11 1.73 -21.27
N ALA A 99 3.76 2.30 -20.27
CA ALA A 99 4.45 3.58 -20.41
C ALA A 99 5.57 3.50 -21.44
N LYS A 100 6.31 2.40 -21.45
CA LYS A 100 7.36 2.16 -22.43
C LYS A 100 6.79 2.17 -23.85
N THR A 101 5.65 1.52 -24.05
CA THR A 101 4.97 1.49 -25.35
C THR A 101 4.55 2.89 -25.78
N LEU A 102 4.02 3.68 -24.86
CA LEU A 102 3.56 5.04 -25.16
C LEU A 102 4.72 5.98 -25.51
N TYR A 103 5.84 5.86 -24.82
CA TYR A 103 6.98 6.76 -25.00
C TYR A 103 7.94 6.33 -26.12
N ASN A 104 7.77 5.13 -26.66
CA ASN A 104 8.64 4.63 -27.74
C ASN A 104 8.00 4.80 -29.12
N HIS A 105 6.96 5.61 -29.22
CA HIS A 105 6.37 5.96 -30.52
C HIS A 105 6.99 7.26 -31.08
#